data_84d8e57b4283752df9de1f55ff292237
#
_entry.id   84d8e57b4283752df9de1f55ff292237
#
_cell.length_a   1.000
_cell.length_b   1.000
_cell.length_c   1.000
_cell.angle_alpha   90.00
_cell.angle_beta   90.00
_cell.angle_gamma   90.00
#
_symmetry.space_group_name_H-M   'P 1'
#
loop_
_entity.id
_entity.type
_entity.pdbx_description
1 polymer ?
#
loop_
_entity_poly.entity_id
_entity_poly.type
_entity_poly.pdbx_seq_one_letter_code
_entity_poly.pdbx_strand_id
1 'polypeptide(L)'
;MADAPSPVEYAPIYNRETDLYALPELVEHPVDAAYLRELGVSVQPAPETLAGLERGSRIYAQRFRERTLLPRTRFRLGSIDPATEEPEIHNYTGRCPTLTYEINPVRGCGVGCQYCLVTDGVHEQPLVALENYHLFVRRLLDEMNGPGSENANHYYYFSPKTEAFQEPTLLTGIAHRILREFIDHFRRCPQSRARLFIASKAGAKHLLVEDGGESVLDLFEQLRGRMQFNTSVSIMPDAFRDLLEPYAAPLSERLRAVTMCRERGIQSNSALVQPIFTPWLTEEHIRAFFDALHGAGIINYKPEFLTACMENLSMLGPLLGHFDKALERQLYEDYLLPSNADHRKQRGRTAPDRALSREAISRMARYTDTLGMSVSVCYWVRSQLGITEAEVPLINRNGFQCLGYQSELFRDVQ
;
A
#
# COMPACT_ATOMS: atom_id res chain seq x y z
N MET A 1 -17.63 6.94 -35.10
CA MET A 1 -17.36 7.89 -34.04
C MET A 1 -18.58 7.83 -33.13
N ALA A 2 -18.49 7.15 -32.04
CA ALA A 2 -19.53 7.15 -31.02
C ALA A 2 -19.27 8.38 -30.14
N ASP A 3 -20.29 9.24 -30.02
CA ASP A 3 -20.24 10.43 -29.18
C ASP A 3 -19.88 10.07 -27.74
N ALA A 4 -18.85 10.72 -27.22
CA ALA A 4 -18.54 10.64 -25.80
C ALA A 4 -19.75 11.16 -25.01
N PRO A 5 -20.19 10.47 -23.95
CA PRO A 5 -21.28 10.97 -23.14
C PRO A 5 -20.89 12.31 -22.51
N SER A 6 -21.82 13.26 -22.58
CA SER A 6 -21.66 14.58 -21.93
C SER A 6 -21.33 14.41 -20.46
N PRO A 7 -20.45 15.25 -19.88
CA PRO A 7 -20.21 15.23 -18.46
C PRO A 7 -21.51 15.52 -17.72
N VAL A 8 -21.97 14.56 -16.92
CA VAL A 8 -23.11 14.75 -16.03
C VAL A 8 -22.61 15.56 -14.85
N GLU A 9 -23.15 16.76 -14.66
CA GLU A 9 -22.90 17.56 -13.45
C GLU A 9 -23.58 16.86 -12.25
N TYR A 10 -22.77 16.30 -11.36
CA TYR A 10 -23.24 15.72 -10.14
C TYR A 10 -23.11 16.73 -8.99
N ALA A 11 -24.21 17.02 -8.30
CA ALA A 11 -24.15 17.71 -7.01
C ALA A 11 -23.84 16.68 -5.92
N PRO A 12 -22.70 16.76 -5.22
CA PRO A 12 -22.37 15.82 -4.16
C PRO A 12 -23.29 15.99 -2.97
N ILE A 13 -23.92 14.91 -2.52
CA ILE A 13 -24.65 14.87 -1.24
C ILE A 13 -23.71 14.23 -0.20
N TYR A 14 -23.24 15.04 0.74
CA TYR A 14 -22.39 14.57 1.82
C TYR A 14 -23.20 13.73 2.82
N ASN A 15 -22.82 12.49 3.01
CA ASN A 15 -23.37 11.62 4.04
C ASN A 15 -22.42 11.57 5.25
N ARG A 16 -22.81 12.22 6.34
CA ARG A 16 -22.04 12.33 7.59
C ARG A 16 -21.81 10.97 8.29
N GLU A 17 -22.66 9.97 8.06
CA GLU A 17 -22.54 8.66 8.70
C GLU A 17 -21.50 7.76 8.03
N THR A 18 -21.20 7.99 6.76
CA THR A 18 -20.32 7.15 5.97
C THR A 18 -19.05 7.85 5.50
N ASP A 19 -18.89 9.16 5.77
CA ASP A 19 -17.83 10.00 5.18
C ASP A 19 -17.74 9.88 3.63
N LEU A 20 -18.84 9.50 3.00
CA LEU A 20 -18.97 9.31 1.58
C LEU A 20 -19.92 10.35 0.99
N TYR A 21 -19.51 10.95 -0.11
CA TYR A 21 -20.41 11.71 -0.95
C TYR A 21 -21.38 10.75 -1.64
N ALA A 22 -22.65 10.76 -1.26
CA ALA A 22 -23.68 10.01 -1.95
C ALA A 22 -23.95 10.69 -3.31
N LEU A 23 -23.70 9.99 -4.38
CA LEU A 23 -24.03 10.45 -5.73
C LEU A 23 -25.42 9.99 -6.12
N PRO A 24 -26.22 10.85 -6.76
CA PRO A 24 -27.59 10.53 -7.14
C PRO A 24 -27.68 9.37 -8.16
N GLU A 25 -26.69 9.20 -9.00
CA GLU A 25 -26.62 8.08 -9.94
C GLU A 25 -25.26 7.40 -9.87
N LEU A 26 -25.31 6.08 -9.67
CA LEU A 26 -24.12 5.24 -9.53
C LEU A 26 -23.92 4.46 -10.83
N VAL A 27 -23.02 4.94 -11.66
CA VAL A 27 -22.59 4.18 -12.83
C VAL A 27 -21.66 3.07 -12.34
N GLU A 28 -22.14 1.84 -12.43
CA GLU A 28 -21.32 0.66 -12.16
C GLU A 28 -20.45 0.34 -13.36
N HIS A 29 -19.14 0.41 -13.19
CA HIS A 29 -18.19 -0.04 -14.19
C HIS A 29 -17.80 -1.49 -13.87
N PRO A 30 -18.06 -2.44 -14.79
CA PRO A 30 -17.58 -3.80 -14.61
C PRO A 30 -16.05 -3.84 -14.74
N VAL A 31 -15.39 -4.45 -13.77
CA VAL A 31 -14.02 -4.89 -13.93
C VAL A 31 -14.07 -6.35 -14.37
N ASP A 32 -13.69 -6.61 -15.60
CA ASP A 32 -13.72 -7.93 -16.18
C ASP A 32 -12.64 -8.83 -15.54
N ALA A 33 -12.99 -10.09 -15.25
CA ALA A 33 -12.03 -11.09 -14.81
C ALA A 33 -10.90 -11.33 -15.84
N ALA A 34 -11.15 -11.09 -17.13
CA ALA A 34 -10.12 -11.11 -18.15
C ALA A 34 -9.10 -9.98 -17.94
N TYR A 35 -9.56 -8.77 -17.68
CA TYR A 35 -8.69 -7.63 -17.40
C TYR A 35 -7.80 -7.87 -16.17
N LEU A 36 -8.35 -8.40 -15.07
CA LEU A 36 -7.56 -8.77 -13.90
C LEU A 36 -6.47 -9.80 -14.24
N ARG A 37 -6.80 -10.80 -15.05
CA ARG A 37 -5.80 -11.78 -15.52
C ARG A 37 -4.73 -11.17 -16.42
N GLU A 38 -5.09 -10.21 -17.27
CA GLU A 38 -4.13 -9.46 -18.06
C GLU A 38 -3.15 -8.69 -17.20
N LEU A 39 -3.60 -8.14 -16.08
CA LEU A 39 -2.75 -7.50 -15.07
C LEU A 39 -1.91 -8.51 -14.26
N GLY A 40 -2.13 -9.81 -14.43
CA GLY A 40 -1.44 -10.87 -13.68
C GLY A 40 -1.99 -11.07 -12.28
N VAL A 41 -3.22 -10.60 -12.02
CA VAL A 41 -3.90 -10.75 -10.74
C VAL A 41 -4.63 -12.10 -10.69
N SER A 42 -4.44 -12.87 -9.62
CA SER A 42 -5.20 -14.09 -9.38
C SER A 42 -6.64 -13.76 -9.02
N VAL A 43 -7.60 -14.34 -9.72
CA VAL A 43 -9.01 -13.94 -9.60
C VAL A 43 -9.79 -14.78 -8.59
N GLN A 44 -9.21 -15.86 -8.06
CA GLN A 44 -9.94 -16.73 -7.11
C GLN A 44 -9.00 -17.52 -6.20
N PRO A 45 -9.36 -17.64 -4.90
CA PRO A 45 -8.86 -18.76 -4.13
C PRO A 45 -9.41 -20.07 -4.73
N ALA A 46 -8.62 -21.13 -4.66
CA ALA A 46 -9.02 -22.43 -5.17
C ALA A 46 -10.37 -22.87 -4.57
N PRO A 47 -11.29 -23.48 -5.35
CA PRO A 47 -12.57 -23.93 -4.83
C PRO A 47 -12.45 -24.85 -3.61
N GLU A 48 -11.38 -25.63 -3.53
CA GLU A 48 -11.09 -26.51 -2.40
C GLU A 48 -10.81 -25.73 -1.10
N THR A 49 -10.16 -24.57 -1.21
CA THR A 49 -9.90 -23.68 -0.07
C THR A 49 -11.20 -23.15 0.52
N LEU A 50 -12.13 -22.72 -0.34
CA LEU A 50 -13.44 -22.25 0.10
C LEU A 50 -14.25 -23.35 0.76
N ALA A 51 -14.30 -24.55 0.15
CA ALA A 51 -14.99 -25.70 0.71
C ALA A 51 -14.39 -26.13 2.05
N GLY A 52 -13.08 -25.96 2.22
CA GLY A 52 -12.40 -26.21 3.49
C GLY A 52 -12.79 -25.21 4.58
N LEU A 53 -12.80 -23.91 4.25
CA LEU A 53 -13.23 -22.85 5.17
C LEU A 53 -14.70 -23.02 5.58
N GLU A 54 -15.58 -23.39 4.65
CA GLU A 54 -17.00 -23.65 4.93
C GLU A 54 -17.21 -24.81 5.93
N ARG A 55 -16.39 -25.86 5.85
CA ARG A 55 -16.42 -26.98 6.82
C ARG A 55 -15.94 -26.55 8.21
N GLY A 56 -15.01 -25.59 8.28
CA GLY A 56 -14.46 -25.11 9.53
C GLY A 56 -15.33 -24.09 10.26
N SER A 57 -15.92 -23.13 9.53
CA SER A 57 -16.79 -22.11 10.09
C SER A 57 -17.59 -21.39 9.01
N ARG A 58 -18.93 -21.48 9.09
CA ARG A 58 -19.81 -20.76 8.16
C ARG A 58 -19.64 -19.24 8.23
N ILE A 59 -19.39 -18.69 9.40
CA ILE A 59 -19.21 -17.25 9.61
C ILE A 59 -17.93 -16.78 8.89
N TYR A 60 -16.85 -17.55 8.98
CA TYR A 60 -15.62 -17.26 8.29
C TYR A 60 -15.74 -17.39 6.78
N ALA A 61 -16.36 -18.45 6.30
CA ALA A 61 -16.61 -18.64 4.90
C ALA A 61 -17.45 -17.49 4.32
N GLN A 62 -18.45 -17.04 5.06
CA GLN A 62 -19.28 -15.91 4.66
C GLN A 62 -18.46 -14.60 4.62
N ARG A 63 -17.74 -14.26 5.68
CA ARG A 63 -16.88 -13.05 5.72
C ARG A 63 -15.77 -13.10 4.67
N PHE A 64 -15.16 -14.25 4.47
CA PHE A 64 -14.17 -14.45 3.43
C PHE A 64 -14.78 -14.25 2.04
N ARG A 65 -15.99 -14.76 1.78
CA ARG A 65 -16.73 -14.49 0.54
C ARG A 65 -17.09 -13.02 0.40
N GLU A 66 -17.55 -12.38 1.45
CA GLU A 66 -17.88 -10.95 1.44
C GLU A 66 -16.66 -10.10 1.16
N ARG A 67 -15.49 -10.48 1.66
CA ARG A 67 -14.24 -9.75 1.43
C ARG A 67 -13.52 -10.08 0.11
N THR A 68 -13.62 -11.32 -0.38
CA THR A 68 -12.83 -11.79 -1.54
C THR A 68 -13.65 -12.13 -2.76
N LEU A 69 -14.90 -12.58 -2.57
CA LEU A 69 -15.71 -13.12 -3.65
C LEU A 69 -16.89 -12.26 -4.03
N LEU A 70 -17.35 -11.36 -3.18
CA LEU A 70 -18.20 -10.28 -3.67
C LEU A 70 -17.40 -9.53 -4.70
N PRO A 71 -17.88 -9.56 -5.95
CA PRO A 71 -17.07 -9.12 -7.05
C PRO A 71 -16.70 -7.67 -6.83
N ARG A 72 -15.47 -7.43 -6.45
CA ARG A 72 -14.83 -6.13 -6.56
C ARG A 72 -14.62 -5.78 -8.04
N THR A 73 -15.38 -6.46 -8.87
CA THR A 73 -15.53 -6.25 -10.30
C THR A 73 -16.34 -5.01 -10.62
N ARG A 74 -16.81 -4.28 -9.59
CA ARG A 74 -17.62 -3.07 -9.83
C ARG A 74 -17.12 -1.94 -8.95
N PHE A 75 -16.95 -0.80 -9.54
CA PHE A 75 -16.69 0.43 -8.83
C PHE A 75 -17.63 1.52 -9.32
N ARG A 76 -17.76 2.56 -8.54
CA ARG A 76 -18.58 3.72 -8.85
C ARG A 76 -17.69 4.90 -9.16
N LEU A 77 -18.17 5.79 -10.01
CA LEU A 77 -17.53 7.09 -10.20
C LEU A 77 -18.11 8.09 -9.20
N GLY A 78 -17.21 8.89 -8.66
CA GLY A 78 -17.53 9.97 -7.75
C GLY A 78 -16.78 11.22 -8.11
N SER A 79 -17.15 12.32 -7.43
CA SER A 79 -16.42 13.57 -7.54
C SER A 79 -16.28 14.22 -6.17
N ILE A 80 -15.30 15.10 -6.07
CA ILE A 80 -15.12 15.99 -4.91
C ILE A 80 -15.27 17.43 -5.39
N ASP A 81 -15.40 18.37 -4.46
CA ASP A 81 -15.16 19.77 -4.77
C ASP A 81 -13.66 20.07 -4.59
N PRO A 82 -12.90 20.21 -5.67
CA PRO A 82 -11.45 20.42 -5.58
C PRO A 82 -11.07 21.71 -4.84
N ALA A 83 -11.98 22.67 -4.73
CA ALA A 83 -11.73 23.96 -4.07
C ALA A 83 -11.82 23.88 -2.55
N THR A 84 -12.63 22.96 -2.02
CA THR A 84 -12.90 22.85 -0.57
C THR A 84 -12.35 21.56 0.05
N GLU A 85 -11.88 20.60 -0.75
CA GLU A 85 -11.30 19.36 -0.25
C GLU A 85 -10.07 19.66 0.62
N GLU A 86 -10.04 19.12 1.83
CA GLU A 86 -8.95 19.34 2.78
C GLU A 86 -7.84 18.31 2.58
N PRO A 87 -6.55 18.72 2.63
CA PRO A 87 -5.45 17.79 2.51
C PRO A 87 -5.33 16.88 3.74
N GLU A 88 -5.31 15.57 3.50
CA GLU A 88 -4.99 14.61 4.55
C GLU A 88 -3.48 14.57 4.79
N ILE A 89 -3.07 14.49 6.06
CA ILE A 89 -1.67 14.39 6.45
C ILE A 89 -1.40 13.02 7.05
N HIS A 90 -0.47 12.29 6.44
CA HIS A 90 -0.02 11.01 6.92
C HIS A 90 0.83 11.14 8.18
N ASN A 91 0.18 11.12 9.34
CA ASN A 91 0.83 11.23 10.63
C ASN A 91 0.15 10.36 11.68
N TYR A 92 0.33 9.06 11.57
CA TYR A 92 -0.31 8.08 12.47
C TYR A 92 -0.01 8.25 13.96
N THR A 93 1.06 8.93 14.31
CA THR A 93 1.51 8.98 15.71
C THR A 93 1.51 10.39 16.29
N GLY A 94 1.26 11.42 15.49
CA GLY A 94 1.50 12.82 15.88
C GLY A 94 2.98 13.14 16.17
N ARG A 95 3.87 12.19 15.94
CA ARG A 95 5.32 12.27 16.26
C ARG A 95 6.21 11.96 15.07
N CYS A 96 5.63 11.74 13.89
CA CYS A 96 6.42 11.49 12.69
C CYS A 96 7.12 12.81 12.30
N PRO A 97 8.46 12.82 12.17
CA PRO A 97 9.19 14.03 11.81
C PRO A 97 8.94 14.45 10.35
N THR A 98 8.45 13.53 9.52
CA THR A 98 8.14 13.77 8.12
C THR A 98 6.63 13.80 7.95
N LEU A 99 6.08 14.98 7.76
CA LEU A 99 4.70 15.15 7.35
C LEU A 99 4.59 14.83 5.86
N THR A 100 3.55 14.11 5.48
CA THR A 100 3.36 13.69 4.09
C THR A 100 1.91 13.92 3.72
N TYR A 101 1.65 14.65 2.63
CA TYR A 101 0.31 14.80 2.09
C TYR A 101 -0.15 13.49 1.47
N GLU A 102 -1.32 13.03 1.85
CA GLU A 102 -1.92 11.84 1.28
C GLU A 102 -2.73 12.18 0.02
N ILE A 103 -2.57 11.36 -1.00
CA ILE A 103 -3.35 11.43 -2.24
C ILE A 103 -4.16 10.14 -2.35
N ASN A 104 -5.43 10.18 -1.98
CA ASN A 104 -6.33 9.03 -1.92
C ASN A 104 -7.49 9.17 -2.92
N PRO A 105 -7.29 8.92 -4.23
CA PRO A 105 -8.30 9.14 -5.26
C PRO A 105 -9.41 8.08 -5.29
N VAL A 106 -9.32 7.03 -4.47
CA VAL A 106 -10.33 5.98 -4.39
C VAL A 106 -10.73 5.79 -2.93
N ARG A 107 -12.02 5.78 -2.68
CA ARG A 107 -12.58 5.29 -1.41
C ARG A 107 -12.71 3.79 -1.50
N GLY A 108 -12.07 3.07 -0.57
CA GLY A 108 -11.93 1.61 -0.60
C GLY A 108 -10.72 1.13 -1.40
N CYS A 109 -10.43 -0.16 -1.28
CA CYS A 109 -9.27 -0.79 -1.91
C CYS A 109 -9.66 -2.12 -2.56
N GLY A 110 -9.37 -2.26 -3.86
CA GLY A 110 -9.66 -3.44 -4.65
C GLY A 110 -8.79 -4.67 -4.34
N VAL A 111 -7.61 -4.47 -3.72
CA VAL A 111 -6.64 -5.55 -3.46
C VAL A 111 -7.17 -6.61 -2.48
N GLY A 112 -8.04 -6.23 -1.55
CA GLY A 112 -8.72 -7.20 -0.70
C GLY A 112 -7.88 -7.91 0.35
N CYS A 113 -6.76 -7.31 0.77
CA CYS A 113 -5.88 -7.91 1.76
C CYS A 113 -6.65 -8.27 3.05
N GLN A 114 -6.61 -9.54 3.43
CA GLN A 114 -7.40 -10.07 4.56
C GLN A 114 -6.92 -9.56 5.93
N TYR A 115 -5.72 -9.05 5.98
CA TYR A 115 -5.07 -8.49 7.17
C TYR A 115 -5.13 -6.95 7.24
N CYS A 116 -5.70 -6.28 6.25
CA CYS A 116 -5.63 -4.82 6.16
C CYS A 116 -6.46 -4.14 7.25
N LEU A 117 -5.81 -3.29 8.04
CA LEU A 117 -6.47 -2.50 9.08
C LEU A 117 -7.09 -1.20 8.55
N VAL A 118 -6.52 -0.66 7.47
CA VAL A 118 -6.96 0.62 6.91
C VAL A 118 -8.34 0.50 6.30
N THR A 119 -8.63 -0.69 5.79
CA THR A 119 -9.90 -0.98 5.12
C THR A 119 -10.92 -1.66 6.04
N ASP A 120 -10.67 -1.72 7.36
CA ASP A 120 -11.64 -2.21 8.33
C ASP A 120 -12.90 -1.34 8.27
N GLY A 121 -14.03 -1.95 7.90
CA GLY A 121 -15.29 -1.24 7.65
C GLY A 121 -15.46 -0.64 6.24
N VAL A 122 -14.40 -0.55 5.43
CA VAL A 122 -14.49 -0.04 4.04
C VAL A 122 -14.68 -1.16 3.01
N HIS A 123 -14.43 -2.40 3.39
CA HIS A 123 -14.58 -3.55 2.51
C HIS A 123 -16.02 -3.88 2.10
N GLU A 124 -16.99 -3.41 2.87
CA GLU A 124 -18.41 -3.62 2.61
C GLU A 124 -19.01 -2.63 1.62
N GLN A 125 -18.25 -1.57 1.30
CA GLN A 125 -18.69 -0.52 0.38
C GLN A 125 -18.17 -0.79 -1.04
N PRO A 126 -18.96 -0.47 -2.07
CA PRO A 126 -18.42 -0.46 -3.43
C PRO A 126 -17.30 0.56 -3.53
N LEU A 127 -16.26 0.22 -4.31
CA LEU A 127 -15.17 1.15 -4.57
C LEU A 127 -15.70 2.41 -5.24
N VAL A 128 -15.25 3.58 -4.81
CA VAL A 128 -15.61 4.86 -5.43
C VAL A 128 -14.35 5.54 -5.95
N ALA A 129 -14.24 5.66 -7.26
CA ALA A 129 -13.15 6.38 -7.91
C ALA A 129 -13.55 7.84 -8.12
N LEU A 130 -12.75 8.76 -7.60
CA LEU A 130 -13.01 10.21 -7.64
C LEU A 130 -12.41 10.81 -8.92
N GLU A 131 -13.21 10.93 -9.96
CA GLU A 131 -12.77 11.28 -11.33
C GLU A 131 -11.99 12.59 -11.42
N ASN A 132 -12.38 13.58 -10.63
CA ASN A 132 -11.78 14.91 -10.65
C ASN A 132 -10.74 15.14 -9.55
N TYR A 133 -10.29 14.08 -8.86
CA TYR A 133 -9.33 14.18 -7.77
C TYR A 133 -7.98 14.80 -8.19
N HIS A 134 -7.59 14.64 -9.45
CA HIS A 134 -6.39 15.26 -10.00
C HIS A 134 -6.43 16.81 -9.93
N LEU A 135 -7.61 17.43 -10.01
CA LEU A 135 -7.75 18.88 -9.86
C LEU A 135 -7.44 19.35 -8.44
N PHE A 136 -7.83 18.56 -7.43
CA PHE A 136 -7.42 18.79 -6.06
C PHE A 136 -5.89 18.66 -5.90
N VAL A 137 -5.28 17.65 -6.52
CA VAL A 137 -3.80 17.47 -6.49
C VAL A 137 -3.10 18.67 -7.12
N ARG A 138 -3.62 19.20 -8.24
CA ARG A 138 -3.11 20.44 -8.85
C ARG A 138 -3.14 21.60 -7.88
N ARG A 139 -4.32 21.88 -7.28
CA ARG A 139 -4.45 22.93 -6.29
C ARG A 139 -3.48 22.74 -5.12
N LEU A 140 -3.44 21.54 -4.56
CA LEU A 140 -2.55 21.21 -3.43
C LEU A 140 -1.06 21.46 -3.75
N LEU A 141 -0.61 21.07 -4.94
CA LEU A 141 0.76 21.32 -5.41
C LEU A 141 1.03 22.83 -5.56
N ASP A 142 0.10 23.56 -6.16
CA ASP A 142 0.25 25.01 -6.40
C ASP A 142 0.24 25.80 -5.09
N GLU A 143 -0.62 25.45 -4.13
CA GLU A 143 -0.67 26.09 -2.80
C GLU A 143 0.56 25.74 -1.94
N MET A 144 0.94 24.46 -1.90
CA MET A 144 1.95 23.99 -0.95
C MET A 144 3.38 24.08 -1.49
N ASN A 145 3.60 23.98 -2.79
CA ASN A 145 4.93 23.97 -3.40
C ASN A 145 5.02 24.84 -4.66
N GLY A 146 4.06 25.74 -4.89
CA GLY A 146 4.10 26.74 -5.96
C GLY A 146 5.10 27.87 -5.70
N PRO A 147 5.24 28.80 -6.64
CA PRO A 147 6.12 29.95 -6.50
C PRO A 147 5.76 30.79 -5.28
N GLY A 148 6.75 31.04 -4.42
CA GLY A 148 6.55 31.85 -3.19
C GLY A 148 5.97 31.07 -1.99
N SER A 149 5.76 29.77 -2.12
CA SER A 149 5.36 28.92 -0.98
C SER A 149 6.50 28.80 0.03
N GLU A 150 6.23 29.12 1.29
CA GLU A 150 7.14 28.92 2.43
C GLU A 150 6.93 27.56 3.12
N ASN A 151 6.11 26.69 2.54
CA ASN A 151 5.82 25.38 3.13
C ASN A 151 7.07 24.51 3.22
N ALA A 152 7.38 24.05 4.44
CA ALA A 152 8.51 23.16 4.69
C ALA A 152 8.22 21.70 4.30
N ASN A 153 6.95 21.33 4.12
CA ASN A 153 6.55 19.98 3.76
C ASN A 153 6.48 19.82 2.24
N HIS A 154 7.22 18.86 1.74
CA HIS A 154 7.37 18.65 0.30
C HIS A 154 6.99 17.22 -0.14
N TYR A 155 6.54 16.38 0.77
CA TYR A 155 6.32 14.96 0.51
C TYR A 155 4.85 14.68 0.25
N TYR A 156 4.59 13.91 -0.80
CA TYR A 156 3.28 13.45 -1.23
C TYR A 156 3.30 11.94 -1.30
N TYR A 157 2.32 11.28 -0.69
CA TYR A 157 2.21 9.84 -0.69
C TYR A 157 0.95 9.43 -1.46
N PHE A 158 1.15 8.78 -2.60
CA PHE A 158 0.05 8.32 -3.43
C PHE A 158 -0.51 7.02 -2.87
N SER A 159 -1.75 7.07 -2.47
CA SER A 159 -2.58 5.98 -1.95
C SER A 159 -1.99 5.22 -0.75
N PRO A 160 -1.57 5.89 0.33
CA PRO A 160 -1.06 5.20 1.52
C PRO A 160 -2.10 4.30 2.19
N LYS A 161 -3.39 4.59 2.01
CA LYS A 161 -4.52 3.84 2.58
C LYS A 161 -5.09 2.80 1.62
N THR A 162 -4.78 2.90 0.34
CA THR A 162 -5.34 2.05 -0.72
C THR A 162 -4.23 1.62 -1.69
N GLU A 163 -4.58 0.99 -2.80
CA GLU A 163 -3.64 0.68 -3.87
C GLU A 163 -3.69 1.77 -4.94
N ALA A 164 -2.53 2.33 -5.28
CA ALA A 164 -2.42 3.41 -6.25
C ALA A 164 -2.85 2.99 -7.66
N PHE A 165 -2.53 1.77 -8.05
CA PHE A 165 -2.74 1.22 -9.39
C PHE A 165 -3.77 0.09 -9.39
N GLN A 166 -4.80 0.22 -8.56
CA GLN A 166 -5.95 -0.68 -8.60
C GLN A 166 -6.80 -0.40 -9.86
N GLU A 167 -7.65 -1.35 -10.21
CA GLU A 167 -8.45 -1.30 -11.43
C GLU A 167 -9.23 0.02 -11.61
N PRO A 168 -9.91 0.56 -10.58
CA PRO A 168 -10.60 1.84 -10.73
C PRO A 168 -9.70 2.98 -11.17
N THR A 169 -8.48 3.09 -10.63
CA THR A 169 -7.56 4.19 -10.98
C THR A 169 -6.96 4.03 -12.37
N LEU A 170 -6.74 2.79 -12.81
CA LEU A 170 -6.19 2.48 -14.13
C LEU A 170 -7.24 2.61 -15.22
N LEU A 171 -8.41 1.95 -15.07
CA LEU A 171 -9.48 1.96 -16.06
C LEU A 171 -10.07 3.36 -16.33
N THR A 172 -10.07 4.21 -15.31
CA THR A 172 -10.56 5.59 -15.46
C THR A 172 -9.47 6.58 -15.86
N GLY A 173 -8.21 6.18 -15.91
CA GLY A 173 -7.08 7.08 -16.13
C GLY A 173 -6.77 8.05 -14.98
N ILE A 174 -7.41 7.90 -13.80
CA ILE A 174 -7.18 8.79 -12.65
C ILE A 174 -5.72 8.76 -12.22
N ALA A 175 -5.09 7.57 -12.16
CA ALA A 175 -3.67 7.46 -11.80
C ALA A 175 -2.78 8.26 -12.77
N HIS A 176 -3.04 8.16 -14.07
CA HIS A 176 -2.31 8.90 -15.11
C HIS A 176 -2.50 10.41 -14.96
N ARG A 177 -3.76 10.85 -14.78
CA ARG A 177 -4.03 12.29 -14.58
C ARG A 177 -3.32 12.86 -13.37
N ILE A 178 -3.30 12.13 -12.24
CA ILE A 178 -2.55 12.56 -11.04
C ILE A 178 -1.05 12.68 -11.34
N LEU A 179 -0.45 11.69 -11.99
CA LEU A 179 0.97 11.74 -12.35
C LEU A 179 1.28 12.92 -13.29
N ARG A 180 0.40 13.19 -14.26
CA ARG A 180 0.52 14.35 -15.16
C ARG A 180 0.46 15.68 -14.40
N GLU A 181 -0.34 15.79 -13.34
CA GLU A 181 -0.34 17.01 -12.50
C GLU A 181 1.01 17.28 -11.84
N PHE A 182 1.71 16.25 -11.37
CA PHE A 182 3.08 16.40 -10.87
C PHE A 182 4.05 16.81 -11.98
N ILE A 183 3.97 16.19 -13.16
CA ILE A 183 4.81 16.53 -14.30
C ILE A 183 4.60 17.99 -14.70
N ASP A 184 3.35 18.42 -14.85
CA ASP A 184 3.01 19.79 -15.22
C ASP A 184 3.40 20.80 -14.13
N HIS A 185 3.26 20.42 -12.86
CA HIS A 185 3.77 21.25 -11.75
C HIS A 185 5.28 21.47 -11.86
N PHE A 186 6.07 20.43 -12.10
CA PHE A 186 7.53 20.57 -12.26
C PHE A 186 7.93 21.33 -13.53
N ARG A 187 7.12 21.28 -14.59
CA ARG A 187 7.33 22.11 -15.78
C ARG A 187 7.09 23.60 -15.48
N ARG A 188 6.04 23.93 -14.72
CA ARG A 188 5.74 25.30 -14.29
C ARG A 188 6.68 25.80 -13.20
N CYS A 189 7.11 24.93 -12.30
CA CYS A 189 7.93 25.22 -11.14
C CYS A 189 9.16 24.28 -11.07
N PRO A 190 10.20 24.47 -11.93
CA PRO A 190 11.34 23.56 -11.99
C PRO A 190 12.13 23.44 -10.67
N GLN A 191 12.13 24.50 -9.84
CA GLN A 191 12.77 24.54 -8.52
C GLN A 191 11.89 23.98 -7.40
N SER A 192 10.69 23.51 -7.69
CA SER A 192 9.82 22.92 -6.67
C SER A 192 10.52 21.76 -5.94
N ARG A 193 10.40 21.75 -4.63
CA ARG A 193 10.95 20.70 -3.76
C ARG A 193 9.98 19.52 -3.57
N ALA A 194 8.80 19.53 -4.20
CA ALA A 194 7.84 18.44 -4.11
C ALA A 194 8.48 17.10 -4.45
N ARG A 195 8.07 16.06 -3.73
CA ARG A 195 8.53 14.67 -3.91
C ARG A 195 7.36 13.73 -3.82
N LEU A 196 7.20 12.90 -4.83
CA LEU A 196 6.15 11.90 -4.88
C LEU A 196 6.68 10.55 -4.40
N PHE A 197 6.02 9.98 -3.42
CA PHE A 197 6.29 8.64 -2.91
C PHE A 197 5.12 7.72 -3.23
N ILE A 198 5.42 6.52 -3.72
CA ILE A 198 4.42 5.49 -4.04
C ILE A 198 4.90 4.18 -3.44
N ALA A 199 4.02 3.54 -2.67
CA ALA A 199 4.22 2.16 -2.23
C ALA A 199 3.04 1.32 -2.72
N SER A 200 3.33 0.27 -3.48
CA SER A 200 2.30 -0.42 -4.25
C SER A 200 2.50 -1.94 -4.27
N LYS A 201 1.40 -2.66 -4.38
CA LYS A 201 1.33 -4.11 -4.69
C LYS A 201 1.14 -4.38 -6.19
N ALA A 202 1.22 -3.34 -7.02
CA ALA A 202 1.15 -3.47 -8.46
C ALA A 202 2.33 -4.24 -9.03
N GLY A 203 2.08 -5.04 -10.05
CA GLY A 203 3.10 -5.72 -10.84
C GLY A 203 3.46 -4.94 -12.11
N ALA A 204 4.38 -5.50 -12.89
CA ALA A 204 4.87 -4.92 -14.13
C ALA A 204 3.75 -4.56 -15.12
N LYS A 205 2.75 -5.41 -15.25
CA LYS A 205 1.63 -5.19 -16.17
C LYS A 205 0.78 -3.98 -15.81
N HIS A 206 0.64 -3.66 -14.52
CA HIS A 206 -0.07 -2.45 -14.06
C HIS A 206 0.66 -1.17 -14.50
N LEU A 207 2.00 -1.21 -14.47
CA LEU A 207 2.80 -0.06 -14.90
C LEU A 207 2.80 0.15 -16.43
N LEU A 208 2.40 -0.86 -17.18
CA LEU A 208 2.29 -0.80 -18.64
C LEU A 208 0.89 -0.39 -19.14
N VAL A 209 -0.07 -0.21 -18.24
CA VAL A 209 -1.40 0.30 -18.63
C VAL A 209 -1.27 1.72 -19.16
N GLU A 210 -1.86 1.96 -20.32
CA GLU A 210 -1.82 3.24 -21.03
C GLU A 210 -3.11 4.05 -20.85
N ASP A 211 -2.94 5.36 -20.80
CA ASP A 211 -4.02 6.34 -20.92
C ASP A 211 -3.50 7.52 -21.76
N GLY A 212 -4.20 7.82 -22.86
CA GLY A 212 -3.78 8.87 -23.79
C GLY A 212 -2.43 8.58 -24.49
N GLY A 213 -2.06 7.30 -24.66
CA GLY A 213 -0.82 6.88 -25.34
C GLY A 213 0.44 6.91 -24.46
N GLU A 214 0.30 7.10 -23.16
CA GLU A 214 1.40 7.03 -22.19
C GLU A 214 1.07 5.99 -21.12
N SER A 215 2.01 5.10 -20.84
CA SER A 215 1.89 4.16 -19.73
C SER A 215 2.22 4.84 -18.38
N VAL A 216 1.81 4.22 -17.28
CA VAL A 216 2.25 4.64 -15.93
C VAL A 216 3.77 4.72 -15.85
N LEU A 217 4.47 3.76 -16.46
CA LEU A 217 5.93 3.70 -16.46
C LEU A 217 6.56 4.86 -17.26
N ASP A 218 5.94 5.29 -18.37
CA ASP A 218 6.40 6.46 -19.13
C ASP A 218 6.23 7.76 -18.34
N LEU A 219 5.15 7.87 -17.57
CA LEU A 219 4.94 9.01 -16.65
C LEU A 219 5.93 8.99 -15.48
N PHE A 220 6.25 7.81 -14.95
CA PHE A 220 7.31 7.68 -13.92
C PHE A 220 8.67 8.12 -14.46
N GLU A 221 8.98 7.79 -15.70
CA GLU A 221 10.23 8.19 -16.32
C GLU A 221 10.35 9.72 -16.43
N GLN A 222 9.26 10.43 -16.72
CA GLN A 222 9.22 11.90 -16.72
C GLN A 222 9.38 12.49 -15.30
N LEU A 223 9.11 11.72 -14.25
CA LEU A 223 9.23 12.11 -12.84
C LEU A 223 10.56 11.66 -12.21
N ARG A 224 11.54 11.19 -13.00
CA ARG A 224 12.86 10.78 -12.47
C ARG A 224 13.48 11.86 -11.60
N GLY A 225 14.07 11.44 -10.46
CA GLY A 225 14.64 12.33 -9.46
C GLY A 225 13.62 13.13 -8.63
N ARG A 226 12.33 13.01 -8.93
CA ARG A 226 11.23 13.68 -8.22
C ARG A 226 10.27 12.71 -7.55
N MET A 227 10.41 11.42 -7.85
CA MET A 227 9.58 10.37 -7.30
C MET A 227 10.40 9.16 -6.87
N GLN A 228 9.78 8.36 -6.02
CA GLN A 228 10.26 7.02 -5.67
C GLN A 228 9.08 6.04 -5.70
N PHE A 229 9.28 4.91 -6.39
CA PHE A 229 8.36 3.79 -6.38
C PHE A 229 8.92 2.67 -5.51
N ASN A 230 8.20 2.27 -4.48
CA ASN A 230 8.55 1.14 -3.63
C ASN A 230 7.52 0.02 -3.78
N THR A 231 8.00 -1.20 -3.87
CA THR A 231 7.09 -2.35 -3.81
C THR A 231 6.69 -2.66 -2.38
N SER A 232 5.41 -2.97 -2.18
CA SER A 232 4.87 -3.46 -0.90
C SER A 232 4.78 -4.99 -0.96
N VAL A 233 5.47 -5.67 -0.07
CA VAL A 233 5.61 -7.13 -0.06
C VAL A 233 5.56 -7.68 1.36
N SER A 234 5.20 -8.96 1.51
CA SER A 234 5.15 -9.63 2.81
C SER A 234 5.96 -10.92 2.77
N ILE A 235 6.62 -11.26 3.87
CA ILE A 235 7.28 -12.56 4.01
C ILE A 235 6.20 -13.60 4.25
N MET A 236 5.84 -14.33 3.20
CA MET A 236 4.89 -15.44 3.27
C MET A 236 5.06 -16.37 2.06
N PRO A 237 4.76 -17.66 2.18
CA PRO A 237 4.70 -18.58 1.05
C PRO A 237 3.65 -18.13 0.02
N ASP A 238 3.90 -18.38 -1.27
CA ASP A 238 3.02 -17.93 -2.35
C ASP A 238 1.59 -18.48 -2.24
N ALA A 239 1.44 -19.72 -1.77
CA ALA A 239 0.12 -20.31 -1.54
C ALA A 239 -0.74 -19.51 -0.53
N PHE A 240 -0.10 -18.87 0.45
CA PHE A 240 -0.80 -17.98 1.38
C PHE A 240 -0.97 -16.58 0.83
N ARG A 241 -0.08 -16.14 -0.06
CA ARG A 241 -0.17 -14.82 -0.68
C ARG A 241 -1.46 -14.68 -1.48
N ASP A 242 -1.78 -15.65 -2.32
CA ASP A 242 -3.00 -15.63 -3.12
C ASP A 242 -4.28 -15.62 -2.26
N LEU A 243 -4.18 -16.19 -1.06
CA LEU A 243 -5.28 -16.20 -0.11
C LEU A 243 -5.41 -14.88 0.67
N LEU A 244 -4.29 -14.34 1.13
CA LEU A 244 -4.26 -13.14 1.98
C LEU A 244 -4.24 -11.83 1.18
N GLU A 245 -3.81 -11.87 -0.08
CA GLU A 245 -3.72 -10.73 -1.01
C GLU A 245 -4.37 -11.09 -2.37
N PRO A 246 -5.67 -11.44 -2.40
CA PRO A 246 -6.30 -12.13 -3.54
C PRO A 246 -6.27 -11.36 -4.86
N TYR A 247 -6.20 -10.02 -4.81
CA TYR A 247 -6.18 -9.16 -6.00
C TYR A 247 -4.90 -8.33 -6.10
N ALA A 248 -3.85 -8.73 -5.40
CA ALA A 248 -2.53 -8.14 -5.58
C ALA A 248 -1.77 -8.88 -6.69
N ALA A 249 -0.85 -8.21 -7.34
CA ALA A 249 0.05 -8.87 -8.28
C ALA A 249 0.93 -9.92 -7.55
N PRO A 250 1.27 -11.04 -8.20
CA PRO A 250 2.24 -12.00 -7.66
C PRO A 250 3.57 -11.34 -7.29
N LEU A 251 4.31 -11.93 -6.34
CA LEU A 251 5.61 -11.38 -5.93
C LEU A 251 6.56 -11.19 -7.13
N SER A 252 6.64 -12.17 -8.02
CA SER A 252 7.47 -12.10 -9.23
C SER A 252 7.14 -10.90 -10.11
N GLU A 253 5.86 -10.59 -10.29
CA GLU A 253 5.42 -9.43 -11.07
C GLU A 253 5.70 -8.09 -10.37
N ARG A 254 5.58 -8.05 -9.02
CA ARG A 254 5.97 -6.87 -8.24
C ARG A 254 7.48 -6.61 -8.34
N LEU A 255 8.31 -7.65 -8.26
CA LEU A 255 9.77 -7.54 -8.42
C LEU A 255 10.14 -7.16 -9.85
N ARG A 256 9.42 -7.66 -10.84
CA ARG A 256 9.59 -7.24 -12.23
C ARG A 256 9.27 -5.76 -12.42
N ALA A 257 8.23 -5.23 -11.77
CA ALA A 257 7.93 -3.79 -11.79
C ALA A 257 9.10 -2.96 -11.23
N VAL A 258 9.72 -3.40 -10.13
CA VAL A 258 10.94 -2.78 -9.58
C VAL A 258 12.07 -2.76 -10.61
N THR A 259 12.35 -3.91 -11.22
CA THR A 259 13.41 -4.03 -12.25
C THR A 259 13.16 -3.08 -13.42
N MET A 260 11.93 -3.05 -13.95
CA MET A 260 11.56 -2.15 -15.05
C MET A 260 11.72 -0.67 -14.68
N CYS A 261 11.32 -0.27 -13.48
CA CYS A 261 11.53 1.09 -12.99
C CYS A 261 13.04 1.42 -12.96
N ARG A 262 13.87 0.53 -12.43
CA ARG A 262 15.31 0.74 -12.32
C ARG A 262 16.00 0.81 -13.69
N GLU A 263 15.61 -0.03 -14.64
CA GLU A 263 16.11 -0.01 -16.02
C GLU A 263 15.84 1.33 -16.71
N ARG A 264 14.76 2.01 -16.35
CA ARG A 264 14.45 3.37 -16.81
C ARG A 264 15.01 4.48 -15.93
N GLY A 265 15.86 4.17 -14.95
CA GLY A 265 16.46 5.14 -14.04
C GLY A 265 15.50 5.77 -13.04
N ILE A 266 14.34 5.13 -12.82
CA ILE A 266 13.37 5.51 -11.80
C ILE A 266 13.84 4.91 -10.47
N GLN A 267 13.81 5.70 -9.41
CA GLN A 267 14.18 5.22 -8.10
C GLN A 267 13.18 4.19 -7.58
N SER A 268 13.65 2.94 -7.49
CA SER A 268 12.87 1.80 -7.00
C SER A 268 13.82 0.78 -6.33
N ASN A 269 14.47 1.20 -5.26
CA ASN A 269 15.52 0.44 -4.58
C ASN A 269 15.19 0.08 -3.14
N SER A 270 13.94 0.30 -2.72
CA SER A 270 13.46 -0.01 -1.38
C SER A 270 12.15 -0.81 -1.44
N ALA A 271 11.94 -1.68 -0.46
CA ALA A 271 10.71 -2.42 -0.29
C ALA A 271 10.04 -2.11 1.05
N LEU A 272 8.71 -2.00 1.06
CA LEU A 272 7.91 -2.02 2.27
C LEU A 272 7.58 -3.48 2.58
N VAL A 273 8.29 -4.07 3.54
CA VAL A 273 8.08 -5.46 3.98
C VAL A 273 7.00 -5.45 5.06
N GLN A 274 5.75 -5.42 4.60
CA GLN A 274 4.58 -5.23 5.45
C GLN A 274 3.31 -5.91 4.88
N PRO A 275 2.54 -6.61 5.76
CA PRO A 275 2.92 -6.94 7.12
C PRO A 275 3.89 -8.11 7.19
N ILE A 276 4.64 -8.17 8.28
CA ILE A 276 5.41 -9.36 8.65
C ILE A 276 4.53 -10.24 9.52
N PHE A 277 4.41 -11.50 9.15
CA PHE A 277 3.73 -12.54 9.92
C PHE A 277 4.75 -13.40 10.64
N THR A 278 4.70 -13.42 11.94
CA THR A 278 5.66 -14.13 12.80
C THR A 278 5.77 -15.64 12.50
N PRO A 279 4.66 -16.37 12.21
CA PRO A 279 4.72 -17.80 11.92
C PRO A 279 5.61 -18.19 10.74
N TRP A 280 5.84 -17.28 9.79
CA TRP A 280 6.67 -17.56 8.60
C TRP A 280 8.11 -17.03 8.68
N LEU A 281 8.54 -16.55 9.82
CA LEU A 281 9.90 -16.04 10.00
C LEU A 281 10.90 -17.17 10.28
N THR A 282 10.96 -18.19 9.44
CA THR A 282 12.03 -19.19 9.45
C THR A 282 13.27 -18.67 8.72
N GLU A 283 14.43 -19.22 9.00
CA GLU A 283 15.69 -18.88 8.31
C GLU A 283 15.58 -19.08 6.80
N GLU A 284 14.94 -20.17 6.38
CA GLU A 284 14.73 -20.50 4.97
C GLU A 284 13.85 -19.43 4.27
N HIS A 285 12.73 -19.08 4.86
CA HIS A 285 11.83 -18.06 4.31
C HIS A 285 12.48 -16.68 4.26
N ILE A 286 13.23 -16.30 5.31
CA ILE A 286 13.98 -15.04 5.34
C ILE A 286 14.99 -15.00 4.19
N ARG A 287 15.79 -16.06 4.04
CA ARG A 287 16.80 -16.14 2.97
C ARG A 287 16.17 -16.05 1.59
N ALA A 288 15.25 -16.96 1.27
CA ALA A 288 14.60 -17.01 -0.03
C ALA A 288 13.94 -15.68 -0.41
N PHE A 289 13.28 -15.03 0.55
CA PHE A 289 12.62 -13.76 0.34
C PHE A 289 13.58 -12.61 0.06
N PHE A 290 14.62 -12.44 0.90
CA PHE A 290 15.57 -11.35 0.71
C PHE A 290 16.53 -11.57 -0.48
N ASP A 291 16.85 -12.81 -0.83
CA ASP A 291 17.56 -13.12 -2.07
C ASP A 291 16.77 -12.67 -3.30
N ALA A 292 15.45 -12.93 -3.31
CA ALA A 292 14.59 -12.47 -4.39
C ALA A 292 14.51 -10.93 -4.46
N LEU A 293 14.38 -10.23 -3.32
CA LEU A 293 14.41 -8.77 -3.28
C LEU A 293 15.74 -8.20 -3.78
N HIS A 294 16.85 -8.73 -3.29
CA HIS A 294 18.19 -8.32 -3.69
C HIS A 294 18.43 -8.57 -5.18
N GLY A 295 18.01 -9.73 -5.70
CA GLY A 295 18.07 -10.07 -7.12
C GLY A 295 17.32 -9.08 -8.02
N ALA A 296 16.21 -8.51 -7.55
CA ALA A 296 15.52 -7.43 -8.23
C ALA A 296 16.18 -6.05 -8.05
N GLY A 297 17.27 -5.97 -7.24
CA GLY A 297 18.05 -4.78 -6.97
C GLY A 297 17.50 -3.88 -5.87
N ILE A 298 16.71 -4.43 -4.99
CA ILE A 298 16.32 -3.76 -3.75
C ILE A 298 17.50 -3.82 -2.78
N ILE A 299 17.91 -2.67 -2.29
CA ILE A 299 19.06 -2.51 -1.37
C ILE A 299 18.64 -2.00 0.01
N ASN A 300 17.36 -1.72 0.18
CA ASN A 300 16.79 -1.30 1.46
C ASN A 300 15.41 -1.90 1.67
N TYR A 301 15.04 -2.14 2.92
CA TYR A 301 13.69 -2.54 3.24
C TYR A 301 13.21 -1.89 4.55
N LYS A 302 11.89 -1.68 4.63
CA LYS A 302 11.20 -1.19 5.83
C LYS A 302 10.33 -2.32 6.38
N PRO A 303 10.73 -2.97 7.49
CA PRO A 303 9.93 -4.01 8.13
C PRO A 303 8.80 -3.39 8.96
N GLU A 304 7.61 -4.00 8.89
CA GLU A 304 6.49 -3.65 9.75
C GLU A 304 5.67 -4.90 10.06
N PHE A 305 5.55 -5.22 11.35
CA PHE A 305 4.77 -6.37 11.79
C PHE A 305 3.28 -6.11 11.62
N LEU A 306 2.53 -7.20 11.43
CA LEU A 306 1.09 -7.12 11.45
C LEU A 306 0.63 -6.47 12.77
N THR A 307 -0.10 -5.37 12.63
CA THR A 307 -0.90 -4.84 13.72
C THR A 307 -2.34 -5.23 13.44
N ALA A 308 -2.99 -5.95 14.33
CA ALA A 308 -4.29 -6.53 14.10
C ALA A 308 -5.31 -6.08 15.16
N CYS A 309 -6.57 -5.90 14.79
CA CYS A 309 -7.66 -5.90 15.75
C CYS A 309 -8.09 -7.35 16.06
N MET A 310 -8.92 -7.53 17.06
CA MET A 310 -9.39 -8.88 17.41
C MET A 310 -10.21 -9.52 16.29
N GLU A 311 -10.90 -8.71 15.50
CA GLU A 311 -11.65 -9.19 14.34
C GLU A 311 -10.73 -9.72 13.26
N ASN A 312 -9.63 -9.01 12.93
CA ASN A 312 -8.64 -9.52 11.99
C ASN A 312 -8.02 -10.84 12.46
N LEU A 313 -7.62 -10.92 13.74
CA LEU A 313 -7.07 -12.16 14.28
C LEU A 313 -8.06 -13.31 14.25
N SER A 314 -9.34 -13.04 14.55
CA SER A 314 -10.40 -14.03 14.52
C SER A 314 -10.71 -14.55 13.11
N MET A 315 -10.29 -13.83 12.07
CA MET A 315 -10.38 -14.29 10.69
C MET A 315 -9.09 -14.97 10.23
N LEU A 316 -7.95 -14.37 10.52
CA LEU A 316 -6.65 -14.86 10.09
C LEU A 316 -6.30 -16.19 10.76
N GLY A 317 -6.61 -16.36 12.04
CA GLY A 317 -6.32 -17.59 12.78
C GLY A 317 -6.93 -18.83 12.12
N PRO A 318 -8.26 -18.93 11.97
CA PRO A 318 -8.89 -20.06 11.31
C PRO A 318 -8.48 -20.23 9.84
N LEU A 319 -8.18 -19.13 9.14
CA LEU A 319 -7.67 -19.18 7.77
C LEU A 319 -6.32 -19.88 7.72
N LEU A 320 -5.38 -19.51 8.59
CA LEU A 320 -4.10 -20.19 8.72
C LEU A 320 -4.28 -21.63 9.21
N GLY A 321 -5.15 -21.84 10.18
CA GLY A 321 -5.45 -23.16 10.76
C GLY A 321 -6.10 -24.13 9.79
N HIS A 322 -6.67 -23.65 8.68
CA HIS A 322 -7.13 -24.50 7.60
C HIS A 322 -5.95 -25.21 6.90
N PHE A 323 -4.82 -24.54 6.79
CA PHE A 323 -3.61 -25.09 6.19
C PHE A 323 -2.77 -25.85 7.22
N ASP A 324 -2.56 -25.23 8.39
CA ASP A 324 -1.78 -25.81 9.49
C ASP A 324 -2.26 -25.25 10.83
N LYS A 325 -2.72 -26.15 11.71
CA LYS A 325 -3.16 -25.79 13.05
C LYS A 325 -2.02 -25.23 13.95
N ALA A 326 -0.77 -25.55 13.63
CA ALA A 326 0.36 -24.97 14.35
C ALA A 326 0.51 -23.48 14.03
N LEU A 327 0.29 -23.06 12.78
CA LEU A 327 0.33 -21.64 12.38
C LEU A 327 -0.76 -20.82 13.09
N GLU A 328 -1.98 -21.37 13.17
CA GLU A 328 -3.07 -20.72 13.92
C GLU A 328 -2.70 -20.52 15.38
N ARG A 329 -2.19 -21.58 16.03
CA ARG A 329 -1.78 -21.54 17.41
C ARG A 329 -0.67 -20.49 17.63
N GLN A 330 0.36 -20.53 16.82
CA GLN A 330 1.48 -19.60 16.90
C GLN A 330 1.03 -18.14 16.71
N LEU A 331 0.13 -17.87 15.75
CA LEU A 331 -0.44 -16.53 15.57
C LEU A 331 -1.09 -16.05 16.87
N TYR A 332 -1.91 -16.88 17.51
CA TYR A 332 -2.57 -16.49 18.75
C TYR A 332 -1.58 -16.35 19.92
N GLU A 333 -0.60 -17.24 20.03
CA GLU A 333 0.45 -17.14 21.03
C GLU A 333 1.25 -15.83 20.89
N ASP A 334 1.62 -15.46 19.68
CA ASP A 334 2.41 -14.25 19.41
C ASP A 334 1.64 -12.95 19.67
N TYR A 335 0.33 -12.94 19.44
CA TYR A 335 -0.49 -11.72 19.48
C TYR A 335 -1.33 -11.55 20.75
N LEU A 336 -1.67 -12.64 21.44
CA LEU A 336 -2.58 -12.63 22.59
C LEU A 336 -1.87 -12.74 23.93
N LEU A 337 -0.56 -12.57 23.97
CA LEU A 337 0.21 -12.59 25.23
C LEU A 337 -0.34 -11.57 26.24
N PRO A 338 -0.29 -11.89 27.56
CA PRO A 338 -0.67 -10.96 28.63
C PRO A 338 0.09 -9.64 28.56
N SER A 339 1.37 -9.65 28.18
CA SER A 339 2.22 -8.47 27.99
C SER A 339 1.65 -7.45 26.99
N ASN A 340 0.78 -7.89 26.06
CA ASN A 340 0.13 -7.05 25.08
C ASN A 340 -1.26 -6.52 25.53
N ALA A 341 -1.72 -6.88 26.76
CA ALA A 341 -3.07 -6.57 27.22
C ALA A 341 -3.34 -5.07 27.31
N ASP A 342 -2.37 -4.27 27.78
CA ASP A 342 -2.54 -2.83 27.91
C ASP A 342 -2.58 -2.13 26.54
N HIS A 343 -1.84 -2.60 25.58
CA HIS A 343 -1.87 -2.08 24.21
C HIS A 343 -3.22 -2.34 23.54
N ARG A 344 -3.80 -3.53 23.78
CA ARG A 344 -5.15 -3.87 23.30
C ARG A 344 -6.24 -2.98 23.91
N LYS A 345 -6.17 -2.71 25.20
CA LYS A 345 -7.14 -1.87 25.90
C LYS A 345 -7.13 -0.42 25.41
N GLN A 346 -5.96 0.11 25.11
CA GLN A 346 -5.83 1.52 24.73
C GLN A 346 -6.24 1.82 23.29
N ARG A 347 -6.12 0.86 22.36
CA ARG A 347 -6.27 1.09 20.93
C ARG A 347 -7.14 0.08 20.19
N GLY A 348 -7.68 -0.94 20.86
CA GLY A 348 -8.41 -2.05 20.21
C GLY A 348 -7.56 -2.88 19.26
N ARG A 349 -6.23 -2.69 19.25
CA ARG A 349 -5.28 -3.32 18.34
C ARG A 349 -4.19 -4.02 19.12
N THR A 350 -3.64 -5.08 18.54
CA THR A 350 -2.52 -5.84 19.11
C THR A 350 -1.42 -6.01 18.05
N ALA A 351 -0.20 -6.17 18.50
CA ALA A 351 0.99 -6.47 17.70
C ALA A 351 1.73 -7.64 18.36
N PRO A 352 2.70 -8.27 17.70
CA PRO A 352 3.51 -9.31 18.33
C PRO A 352 4.29 -8.79 19.53
N ASP A 353 4.72 -9.70 20.38
CA ASP A 353 5.59 -9.36 21.52
C ASP A 353 6.83 -8.58 21.08
N ARG A 354 7.26 -7.62 21.91
CA ARG A 354 8.39 -6.74 21.58
C ARG A 354 9.71 -7.51 21.45
N ALA A 355 9.95 -8.49 22.33
CA ALA A 355 11.19 -9.28 22.28
C ALA A 355 11.23 -10.13 21.02
N LEU A 356 10.11 -10.75 20.65
CA LEU A 356 9.95 -11.49 19.41
C LEU A 356 10.18 -10.59 18.19
N SER A 357 9.57 -9.42 18.18
CA SER A 357 9.71 -8.46 17.07
C SER A 357 11.15 -7.94 16.90
N ARG A 358 11.83 -7.64 18.02
CA ARG A 358 13.26 -7.25 18.01
C ARG A 358 14.15 -8.37 17.48
N GLU A 359 13.95 -9.58 17.98
CA GLU A 359 14.73 -10.76 17.54
C GLU A 359 14.52 -11.00 16.03
N ALA A 360 13.28 -10.93 15.57
CA ALA A 360 12.96 -11.10 14.15
C ALA A 360 13.64 -10.03 13.26
N ILE A 361 13.58 -8.75 13.64
CA ILE A 361 14.29 -7.68 12.91
C ILE A 361 15.81 -7.91 12.94
N SER A 362 16.35 -8.31 14.09
CA SER A 362 17.78 -8.58 14.23
C SER A 362 18.23 -9.73 13.32
N ARG A 363 17.41 -10.80 13.22
CA ARG A 363 17.69 -11.94 12.31
C ARG A 363 17.66 -11.51 10.86
N MET A 364 16.62 -10.79 10.44
CA MET A 364 16.53 -10.24 9.09
C MET A 364 17.71 -9.32 8.78
N ALA A 365 18.05 -8.40 9.70
CA ALA A 365 19.15 -7.47 9.53
C ALA A 365 20.51 -8.17 9.41
N ARG A 366 20.78 -9.20 10.22
CA ARG A 366 22.01 -9.99 10.12
C ARG A 366 22.14 -10.66 8.74
N TYR A 367 21.06 -11.23 8.24
CA TYR A 367 21.08 -11.84 6.92
C TYR A 367 21.26 -10.80 5.80
N THR A 368 20.45 -9.76 5.81
CA THR A 368 20.48 -8.73 4.77
C THR A 368 21.78 -7.92 4.75
N ASP A 369 22.48 -7.81 5.89
CA ASP A 369 23.84 -7.22 5.93
C ASP A 369 24.83 -8.01 5.08
N THR A 370 24.69 -9.33 4.99
CA THR A 370 25.52 -10.17 4.10
C THR A 370 25.26 -9.92 2.60
N LEU A 371 24.09 -9.38 2.27
CA LEU A 371 23.69 -8.98 0.93
C LEU A 371 23.99 -7.50 0.64
N GLY A 372 24.55 -6.76 1.60
CA GLY A 372 24.76 -5.32 1.48
C GLY A 372 23.47 -4.49 1.55
N MET A 373 22.37 -5.06 2.01
CA MET A 373 21.10 -4.37 2.16
C MET A 373 21.03 -3.65 3.51
N SER A 374 20.32 -2.53 3.54
CA SER A 374 20.00 -1.78 4.76
C SER A 374 18.57 -2.01 5.21
N VAL A 375 18.32 -1.82 6.50
CA VAL A 375 16.99 -1.83 7.10
C VAL A 375 16.61 -0.43 7.58
N SER A 376 15.44 0.06 7.18
CA SER A 376 14.86 1.30 7.66
C SER A 376 13.75 1.01 8.65
N VAL A 377 13.83 1.56 9.86
CA VAL A 377 12.80 1.37 10.87
C VAL A 377 12.10 2.68 11.12
N CYS A 378 10.79 2.73 10.88
CA CYS A 378 10.02 3.94 11.12
C CYS A 378 9.94 4.27 12.63
N TYR A 379 9.63 5.53 12.93
CA TYR A 379 9.51 6.00 14.31
C TYR A 379 8.53 5.17 15.13
N TRP A 380 7.40 4.79 14.53
CA TRP A 380 6.38 3.95 15.18
C TRP A 380 6.95 2.58 15.58
N VAL A 381 7.57 1.88 14.63
CA VAL A 381 8.18 0.56 14.88
C VAL A 381 9.29 0.68 15.93
N ARG A 382 10.12 1.73 15.86
CA ARG A 382 11.14 2.00 16.89
C ARG A 382 10.55 2.14 18.29
N SER A 383 9.46 2.90 18.42
CA SER A 383 8.81 3.10 19.71
C SER A 383 8.15 1.82 20.24
N GLN A 384 7.58 1.01 19.36
CA GLN A 384 7.02 -0.29 19.71
C GLN A 384 8.08 -1.28 20.17
N LEU A 385 9.22 -1.32 19.49
CA LEU A 385 10.32 -2.24 19.80
C LEU A 385 11.18 -1.76 20.97
N GLY A 386 11.01 -0.52 21.42
CA GLY A 386 11.89 0.07 22.44
C GLY A 386 13.32 0.25 21.97
N ILE A 387 13.53 0.45 20.65
CA ILE A 387 14.85 0.71 20.09
C ILE A 387 15.30 2.12 20.47
N THR A 388 16.46 2.23 21.08
CA THR A 388 17.05 3.50 21.50
C THR A 388 17.66 4.27 20.30
N GLU A 389 17.89 5.57 20.48
CA GLU A 389 18.55 6.37 19.45
C GLU A 389 19.99 5.90 19.17
N ALA A 390 20.68 5.32 20.16
CA ALA A 390 22.01 4.75 19.96
C ALA A 390 22.00 3.54 19.00
N GLU A 391 20.90 2.81 18.91
CA GLU A 391 20.73 1.66 18.00
C GLU A 391 20.28 2.07 16.59
N VAL A 392 19.75 3.30 16.43
CA VAL A 392 19.23 3.80 15.15
C VAL A 392 20.28 3.89 14.04
N PRO A 393 21.51 4.36 14.30
CA PRO A 393 22.55 4.41 13.26
C PRO A 393 22.90 3.03 12.70
N LEU A 394 22.73 1.97 13.49
CA LEU A 394 22.96 0.59 13.07
C LEU A 394 21.83 0.07 12.18
N ILE A 395 20.60 0.53 12.44
CA ILE A 395 19.39 0.08 11.75
C ILE A 395 19.17 0.90 10.48
N ASN A 396 19.28 2.22 10.55
CA ASN A 396 19.05 3.12 9.40
C ASN A 396 20.37 3.49 8.70
N ARG A 397 21.10 2.48 8.23
CA ARG A 397 22.33 2.70 7.45
C ARG A 397 22.01 3.27 6.07
N ASN A 398 22.99 3.86 5.41
CA ASN A 398 22.93 4.35 4.03
C ASN A 398 21.94 5.50 3.76
N GLY A 399 21.55 6.25 4.79
CA GLY A 399 20.74 7.47 4.63
C GLY A 399 19.28 7.23 4.27
N PHE A 400 18.78 5.98 4.31
CA PHE A 400 17.37 5.69 4.11
C PHE A 400 16.53 6.17 5.30
N GLN A 401 15.39 6.79 5.01
CA GLN A 401 14.44 7.27 6.01
C GLN A 401 13.26 6.31 6.20
N CYS A 402 12.39 6.65 7.16
CA CYS A 402 11.32 5.77 7.62
C CYS A 402 10.30 5.32 6.57
N LEU A 403 10.12 6.06 5.48
CA LEU A 403 9.29 5.64 4.34
C LEU A 403 10.09 4.86 3.29
N GLY A 404 11.37 4.55 3.57
CA GLY A 404 12.23 3.83 2.64
C GLY A 404 12.76 4.70 1.51
N TYR A 405 12.63 6.02 1.59
CA TYR A 405 13.31 6.89 0.62
C TYR A 405 14.70 7.28 1.10
N GLN A 406 15.59 7.43 0.14
CA GLN A 406 16.99 7.77 0.38
C GLN A 406 17.13 9.29 0.45
N SER A 407 17.55 9.80 1.60
CA SER A 407 17.68 11.26 1.82
C SER A 407 18.68 11.92 0.88
N GLU A 408 19.72 11.20 0.47
CA GLU A 408 20.78 11.74 -0.42
C GLU A 408 20.26 12.01 -1.83
N LEU A 409 19.36 11.20 -2.37
CA LEU A 409 18.75 11.41 -3.68
C LEU A 409 17.79 12.61 -3.72
N PHE A 410 17.45 13.17 -2.57
CA PHE A 410 16.63 14.36 -2.44
C PHE A 410 17.41 15.58 -1.91
N ARG A 411 18.74 15.44 -1.67
CA ARG A 411 19.59 16.54 -1.22
C ARG A 411 20.04 17.47 -2.36
N ASP A 412 20.14 16.95 -3.59
CA ASP A 412 20.69 17.70 -4.73
C ASP A 412 19.70 18.73 -5.34
N VAL A 413 18.71 19.17 -4.54
CA VAL A 413 17.77 20.23 -4.89
C VAL A 413 17.81 21.31 -3.79
N GLN A 414 19.02 21.64 -3.35
CA GLN A 414 19.28 22.85 -2.57
C GLN A 414 19.69 24.00 -3.46
#